data_af2059768e6c66d69497359945a92ee5
#
_entry.id   af2059768e6c66d69497359945a92ee5
#
_cell.length_a   1.000
_cell.length_b   1.000
_cell.length_c   1.000
_cell.angle_alpha   90.00
_cell.angle_beta   90.00
_cell.angle_gamma   90.00
#
_symmetry.space_group_name_H-M   'P 1'
#
loop_
_entity.id
_entity.type
_entity.pdbx_description
1 polymer ?
#
loop_
_entity_poly.entity_id
_entity_poly.type
_entity_poly.pdbx_seq_one_letter_code
_entity_poly.pdbx_strand_id
1 'polypeptide(L)'
;MANQAATAPEAAKASRTPTLALAGLSTAVLLASLGTSISNVALPTLAQTFDATFQQVQWIVLAYLLAITTLVVSVGRLGDMVGKRRLLISGLVVFTTASVACGLAENLSSLIAARVIQGLGAAIMMVMGIALVAEALPKERTGSAMGLLGTMSAVGTALGPTLGGALISSFGWPFIYFINAPLGLMAIGLLYHSLPKDIRSPLSARSSFDFRGTLLLAAMLATYSLAMTSGGSNFDFVSLGLLAASAAFLGIFVWTETKVSSPLINPAVFRTPGLSVGFLMSAMVTTVVMATLVVGPFYLSQALGLDTAQVGLVMSCGPLVAALSGIPAGKFVDRYGADNVLMAGHVTAAAGCVGMASAPLYLGIAGYVAPLAIITAGYAVFQAANNTVIMSGVSPDRKGVISGMLNLSRNLGLITGASAMGALFILGKSLTAATSGAAVIASNGMQLTFWVATVLILASVGLARRARTNLPNHGPDRV
;
A
#
# COMPACT_ATOMS: atom_id res chain seq x y z
N MET A 1 -3.03 14.89 -59.60
CA MET A 1 -3.46 13.61 -59.01
C MET A 1 -2.23 12.78 -58.76
N ALA A 2 -1.63 12.93 -57.61
CA ALA A 2 -0.58 12.05 -57.11
C ALA A 2 -0.57 12.20 -55.58
N ASN A 3 -0.52 11.07 -54.90
CA ASN A 3 -0.21 10.90 -53.49
C ASN A 3 -1.36 10.66 -52.48
N GLN A 4 -1.88 9.44 -52.52
CA GLN A 4 -2.46 8.80 -51.34
C GLN A 4 -2.07 7.32 -51.35
N ALA A 5 -0.87 7.04 -50.92
CA ALA A 5 -0.47 5.70 -50.51
C ALA A 5 0.46 5.85 -49.30
N ALA A 6 -0.10 6.40 -48.20
CA ALA A 6 0.49 6.22 -46.88
C ALA A 6 0.29 4.77 -46.50
N THR A 7 1.35 4.05 -46.41
CA THR A 7 1.52 2.61 -46.36
C THR A 7 0.88 2.02 -45.09
N ALA A 8 -0.04 1.08 -45.24
CA ALA A 8 -0.72 0.32 -44.18
C ALA A 8 0.18 -0.28 -43.06
N PRO A 9 1.50 -0.58 -43.31
CA PRO A 9 2.42 -1.03 -42.27
C PRO A 9 2.78 0.01 -41.21
N GLU A 10 2.79 1.31 -41.55
CA GLU A 10 3.14 2.38 -40.60
C GLU A 10 2.00 2.73 -39.66
N ALA A 11 0.77 2.73 -40.15
CA ALA A 11 -0.42 2.90 -39.32
C ALA A 11 -0.64 1.73 -38.35
N ALA A 12 -0.32 0.49 -38.77
CA ALA A 12 -0.36 -0.68 -37.91
C ALA A 12 0.74 -0.71 -36.83
N LYS A 13 1.92 -0.16 -37.13
CA LYS A 13 3.00 0.05 -36.14
C LYS A 13 2.66 1.14 -35.11
N ALA A 14 2.08 2.25 -35.55
CA ALA A 14 1.62 3.34 -34.68
C ALA A 14 0.47 2.92 -33.75
N SER A 15 -0.38 1.96 -34.16
CA SER A 15 -1.48 1.45 -33.32
C SER A 15 -1.05 0.39 -32.28
N ARG A 16 0.10 -0.26 -32.46
CA ARG A 16 0.60 -1.30 -31.52
C ARG A 16 1.44 -0.73 -30.38
N THR A 17 2.16 0.36 -30.59
CA THR A 17 3.03 0.98 -29.58
C THR A 17 2.31 1.44 -28.32
N PRO A 18 1.15 2.13 -28.37
CA PRO A 18 0.41 2.53 -27.16
C PRO A 18 -0.10 1.35 -26.36
N THR A 19 -0.55 0.28 -27.03
CA THR A 19 -1.07 -0.93 -26.34
C THR A 19 0.05 -1.69 -25.62
N LEU A 20 1.23 -1.83 -26.25
CA LEU A 20 2.40 -2.47 -25.64
C LEU A 20 2.95 -1.64 -24.47
N ALA A 21 2.96 -0.31 -24.60
CA ALA A 21 3.33 0.58 -23.50
C ALA A 21 2.37 0.41 -22.31
N LEU A 22 1.06 0.41 -22.56
CA LEU A 22 0.06 0.22 -21.53
C LEU A 22 0.18 -1.16 -20.86
N ALA A 23 0.43 -2.22 -21.63
CA ALA A 23 0.67 -3.55 -21.08
C ALA A 23 1.91 -3.59 -20.17
N GLY A 24 3.03 -2.98 -20.59
CA GLY A 24 4.24 -2.91 -19.78
C GLY A 24 4.05 -2.08 -18.50
N LEU A 25 3.36 -0.92 -18.59
CA LEU A 25 3.04 -0.08 -17.41
C LEU A 25 2.10 -0.82 -16.44
N SER A 26 1.10 -1.53 -16.97
CA SER A 26 0.17 -2.34 -16.18
C SER A 26 0.90 -3.47 -15.46
N THR A 27 1.81 -4.16 -16.15
CA THR A 27 2.64 -5.22 -15.53
C THR A 27 3.55 -4.65 -14.45
N ALA A 28 4.14 -3.47 -14.64
CA ALA A 28 4.97 -2.82 -13.63
C ALA A 28 4.16 -2.52 -12.34
N VAL A 29 2.96 -1.95 -12.48
CA VAL A 29 2.09 -1.65 -11.33
C VAL A 29 1.60 -2.92 -10.65
N LEU A 30 1.25 -3.97 -11.42
CA LEU A 30 0.89 -5.28 -10.89
C LEU A 30 2.02 -5.89 -10.05
N LEU A 31 3.26 -5.88 -10.57
CA LEU A 31 4.44 -6.41 -9.86
C LEU A 31 4.72 -5.67 -8.54
N ALA A 32 4.65 -4.34 -8.55
CA ALA A 32 4.85 -3.55 -7.33
C ALA A 32 3.78 -3.87 -6.27
N SER A 33 2.52 -4.03 -6.69
CA SER A 33 1.41 -4.37 -5.79
C SER A 33 1.46 -5.82 -5.31
N LEU A 34 1.85 -6.75 -6.18
CA LEU A 34 2.10 -8.15 -5.83
C LEU A 34 3.23 -8.25 -4.80
N GLY A 35 4.33 -7.52 -4.98
CA GLY A 35 5.45 -7.47 -4.05
C GLY A 35 5.07 -6.99 -2.65
N THR A 36 4.02 -6.16 -2.52
CA THR A 36 3.48 -5.73 -1.22
C THR A 36 2.70 -6.83 -0.51
N SER A 37 1.96 -7.66 -1.25
CA SER A 37 1.00 -8.60 -0.67
C SER A 37 1.52 -10.05 -0.55
N ILE A 38 2.32 -10.51 -1.51
CA ILE A 38 2.74 -11.92 -1.60
C ILE A 38 3.57 -12.38 -0.40
N SER A 39 4.38 -11.49 0.18
CA SER A 39 5.21 -11.80 1.33
C SER A 39 4.42 -12.01 2.63
N ASN A 40 3.20 -11.46 2.74
CA ASN A 40 2.41 -11.56 3.97
C ASN A 40 2.01 -13.01 4.28
N VAL A 41 1.60 -13.77 3.27
CA VAL A 41 1.21 -15.20 3.45
C VAL A 41 2.43 -16.07 3.79
N ALA A 42 3.63 -15.65 3.40
CA ALA A 42 4.88 -16.35 3.68
C ALA A 42 5.41 -16.15 5.11
N LEU A 43 4.94 -15.13 5.85
CA LEU A 43 5.51 -14.77 7.15
C LEU A 43 5.59 -15.94 8.14
N PRO A 44 4.55 -16.79 8.33
CA PRO A 44 4.67 -17.96 9.22
C PRO A 44 5.74 -18.97 8.76
N THR A 45 5.81 -19.22 7.45
CA THR A 45 6.80 -20.14 6.86
C THR A 45 8.22 -19.58 7.02
N LEU A 46 8.41 -18.27 6.78
CA LEU A 46 9.69 -17.60 6.92
C LEU A 46 10.14 -17.52 8.38
N ALA A 47 9.20 -17.38 9.33
CA ALA A 47 9.49 -17.44 10.75
C ALA A 47 10.06 -18.82 11.15
N GLN A 48 9.49 -19.89 10.63
CA GLN A 48 9.99 -21.25 10.86
C GLN A 48 11.34 -21.49 10.14
N THR A 49 11.47 -21.07 8.89
CA THR A 49 12.67 -21.29 8.07
C THR A 49 13.91 -20.61 8.64
N PHE A 50 13.77 -19.40 9.16
CA PHE A 50 14.87 -18.60 9.70
C PHE A 50 14.97 -18.65 11.23
N ASP A 51 14.18 -19.51 11.90
CA ASP A 51 14.08 -19.59 13.36
C ASP A 51 13.92 -18.19 13.99
N ALA A 52 12.99 -17.41 13.43
CA ALA A 52 12.83 -15.99 13.73
C ALA A 52 11.51 -15.71 14.45
N THR A 53 11.52 -14.70 15.31
CA THR A 53 10.31 -14.24 15.98
C THR A 53 9.34 -13.54 15.01
N PHE A 54 8.08 -13.43 15.42
CA PHE A 54 7.07 -12.68 14.68
C PHE A 54 7.54 -11.25 14.36
N GLN A 55 8.13 -10.55 15.33
CA GLN A 55 8.63 -9.18 15.16
C GLN A 55 9.75 -9.09 14.14
N GLN A 56 10.64 -10.08 14.13
CA GLN A 56 11.75 -10.12 13.17
C GLN A 56 11.27 -10.34 11.75
N VAL A 57 10.33 -11.26 11.51
CA VAL A 57 9.82 -11.51 10.15
C VAL A 57 8.92 -10.39 9.64
N GLN A 58 8.28 -9.60 10.51
CA GLN A 58 7.55 -8.40 10.10
C GLN A 58 8.43 -7.41 9.31
N TRP A 59 9.74 -7.38 9.60
CA TRP A 59 10.68 -6.51 8.89
C TRP A 59 10.81 -6.83 7.41
N ILE A 60 10.46 -8.04 6.95
CA ILE A 60 10.38 -8.39 5.53
C ILE A 60 9.34 -7.50 4.81
N VAL A 61 8.23 -7.23 5.47
CA VAL A 61 7.16 -6.38 4.94
C VAL A 61 7.45 -4.90 5.21
N LEU A 62 7.86 -4.57 6.43
CA LEU A 62 8.16 -3.19 6.84
C LEU A 62 9.28 -2.56 6.01
N ALA A 63 10.36 -3.28 5.76
CA ALA A 63 11.50 -2.79 4.97
C ALA A 63 11.07 -2.37 3.56
N TYR A 64 10.23 -3.17 2.92
CA TYR A 64 9.66 -2.86 1.61
C TYR A 64 8.74 -1.64 1.65
N LEU A 65 7.82 -1.58 2.61
CA LEU A 65 6.89 -0.46 2.77
C LEU A 65 7.61 0.84 3.13
N LEU A 66 8.62 0.79 3.99
CA LEU A 66 9.44 1.94 4.35
C LEU A 66 10.17 2.50 3.13
N ALA A 67 10.79 1.63 2.32
CA ALA A 67 11.48 2.05 1.11
C ALA A 67 10.53 2.70 0.10
N ILE A 68 9.35 2.10 -0.13
CA ILE A 68 8.32 2.71 -1.00
C ILE A 68 7.90 4.06 -0.45
N THR A 69 7.52 4.12 0.82
CA THR A 69 6.94 5.33 1.43
C THR A 69 7.91 6.51 1.41
N THR A 70 9.17 6.23 1.71
CA THR A 70 10.23 7.25 1.71
C THR A 70 10.46 7.81 0.32
N LEU A 71 10.49 6.96 -0.70
CA LEU A 71 10.90 7.38 -2.04
C LEU A 71 9.71 7.86 -2.91
N VAL A 72 8.49 7.38 -2.67
CA VAL A 72 7.32 7.67 -3.52
C VAL A 72 7.07 9.16 -3.74
N VAL A 73 7.35 9.99 -2.74
CA VAL A 73 7.17 11.45 -2.82
C VAL A 73 8.26 12.10 -3.69
N SER A 74 9.49 11.57 -3.62
CA SER A 74 10.66 12.13 -4.30
C SER A 74 10.82 11.66 -5.75
N VAL A 75 10.25 10.50 -6.11
CA VAL A 75 10.42 9.87 -7.43
C VAL A 75 9.91 10.74 -8.57
N GLY A 76 8.83 11.50 -8.37
CA GLY A 76 8.31 12.39 -9.39
C GLY A 76 9.36 13.39 -9.87
N ARG A 77 10.03 14.06 -8.92
CA ARG A 77 11.14 15.00 -9.22
C ARG A 77 12.34 14.31 -9.86
N LEU A 78 12.68 13.13 -9.35
CA LEU A 78 13.77 12.34 -9.92
C LEU A 78 13.49 11.99 -11.40
N GLY A 79 12.23 11.67 -11.72
CA GLY A 79 11.79 11.43 -13.11
C GLY A 79 11.94 12.64 -14.02
N ASP A 80 11.63 13.83 -13.51
CA ASP A 80 11.80 15.08 -14.26
C ASP A 80 13.29 15.41 -14.49
N MET A 81 14.19 15.04 -13.57
CA MET A 81 15.64 15.28 -13.70
C MET A 81 16.34 14.27 -14.62
N VAL A 82 16.06 12.98 -14.48
CA VAL A 82 16.79 11.88 -15.15
C VAL A 82 16.11 11.47 -16.46
N GLY A 83 14.80 11.71 -16.57
CA GLY A 83 13.93 11.22 -17.63
C GLY A 83 13.04 10.07 -17.11
N LYS A 84 11.75 10.17 -17.36
CA LYS A 84 10.74 9.26 -16.79
C LYS A 84 10.87 7.83 -17.29
N ARG A 85 11.14 7.67 -18.61
CA ARG A 85 11.36 6.34 -19.21
C ARG A 85 12.61 5.67 -18.62
N ARG A 86 13.73 6.39 -18.57
CA ARG A 86 14.99 5.87 -18.01
C ARG A 86 14.81 5.47 -16.56
N LEU A 87 14.16 6.33 -15.77
CA LEU A 87 13.91 6.07 -14.36
C LEU A 87 13.00 4.84 -14.19
N LEU A 88 11.92 4.70 -14.98
CA LEU A 88 11.04 3.52 -14.90
C LEU A 88 11.80 2.23 -15.23
N ILE A 89 12.58 2.20 -16.29
CA ILE A 89 13.36 1.01 -16.67
C ILE A 89 14.39 0.68 -15.58
N SER A 90 15.09 1.68 -15.02
CA SER A 90 16.02 1.44 -13.91
C SER A 90 15.30 0.90 -12.67
N GLY A 91 14.11 1.42 -12.34
CA GLY A 91 13.28 0.91 -11.26
C GLY A 91 12.87 -0.55 -11.45
N LEU A 92 12.48 -0.92 -12.66
CA LEU A 92 12.17 -2.32 -13.02
C LEU A 92 13.40 -3.24 -12.90
N VAL A 93 14.57 -2.79 -13.38
CA VAL A 93 15.82 -3.55 -13.23
C VAL A 93 16.15 -3.75 -11.76
N VAL A 94 16.11 -2.68 -10.95
CA VAL A 94 16.36 -2.75 -9.50
C VAL A 94 15.36 -3.68 -8.82
N PHE A 95 14.06 -3.57 -9.13
CA PHE A 95 13.03 -4.45 -8.56
C PHE A 95 13.26 -5.92 -8.92
N THR A 96 13.56 -6.19 -10.19
CA THR A 96 13.74 -7.55 -10.71
C THR A 96 14.99 -8.21 -10.12
N THR A 97 16.12 -7.51 -10.10
CA THR A 97 17.37 -8.03 -9.52
C THR A 97 17.26 -8.22 -8.01
N ALA A 98 16.64 -7.28 -7.30
CA ALA A 98 16.37 -7.41 -5.88
C ALA A 98 15.39 -8.55 -5.58
N SER A 99 14.42 -8.83 -6.45
CA SER A 99 13.55 -10.00 -6.31
C SER A 99 14.34 -11.30 -6.39
N VAL A 100 15.30 -11.41 -7.32
CA VAL A 100 16.20 -12.58 -7.37
C VAL A 100 17.03 -12.66 -6.09
N ALA A 101 17.59 -11.55 -5.61
CA ALA A 101 18.34 -11.51 -4.35
C ALA A 101 17.48 -11.92 -3.14
N CYS A 102 16.19 -11.55 -3.10
CA CYS A 102 15.27 -12.03 -2.07
C CYS A 102 15.14 -13.57 -2.10
N GLY A 103 14.98 -14.16 -3.28
CA GLY A 103 14.84 -15.61 -3.43
C GLY A 103 16.13 -16.40 -3.13
N LEU A 104 17.29 -15.75 -3.23
CA LEU A 104 18.61 -16.31 -2.91
C LEU A 104 19.08 -16.01 -1.48
N ALA A 105 18.24 -15.37 -0.65
CA ALA A 105 18.65 -14.97 0.69
C ALA A 105 18.85 -16.20 1.60
N GLU A 106 20.03 -16.31 2.20
CA GLU A 106 20.40 -17.40 3.10
C GLU A 106 20.02 -17.14 4.57
N ASN A 107 19.75 -15.87 4.90
CA ASN A 107 19.37 -15.44 6.24
C ASN A 107 18.38 -14.28 6.20
N LEU A 108 17.71 -14.06 7.33
CA LEU A 108 16.67 -13.02 7.45
C LEU A 108 17.20 -11.62 7.15
N SER A 109 18.40 -11.28 7.58
CA SER A 109 18.98 -9.94 7.39
C SER A 109 19.26 -9.65 5.92
N SER A 110 19.76 -10.64 5.15
CA SER A 110 19.97 -10.50 3.70
C SER A 110 18.64 -10.37 2.96
N LEU A 111 17.61 -11.11 3.39
CA LEU A 111 16.25 -10.97 2.84
C LEU A 111 15.68 -9.57 3.09
N ILE A 112 15.80 -9.06 4.32
CA ILE A 112 15.33 -7.71 4.68
C ILE A 112 16.07 -6.64 3.85
N ALA A 113 17.39 -6.74 3.71
CA ALA A 113 18.19 -5.82 2.90
C ALA A 113 17.76 -5.84 1.42
N ALA A 114 17.56 -7.03 0.85
CA ALA A 114 17.05 -7.17 -0.52
C ALA A 114 15.63 -6.60 -0.66
N ARG A 115 14.77 -6.71 0.36
CA ARG A 115 13.44 -6.11 0.40
C ARG A 115 13.46 -4.58 0.40
N VAL A 116 14.43 -3.94 1.07
CA VAL A 116 14.65 -2.49 0.95
C VAL A 116 14.91 -2.10 -0.50
N ILE A 117 15.87 -2.77 -1.15
CA ILE A 117 16.24 -2.48 -2.54
C ILE A 117 15.05 -2.72 -3.49
N GLN A 118 14.31 -3.81 -3.28
CA GLN A 118 13.11 -4.13 -4.05
C GLN A 118 12.04 -3.04 -3.89
N GLY A 119 11.84 -2.52 -2.66
CA GLY A 119 10.90 -1.44 -2.37
C GLY A 119 11.27 -0.11 -3.05
N LEU A 120 12.56 0.22 -3.16
CA LEU A 120 13.02 1.39 -3.93
C LEU A 120 12.64 1.26 -5.42
N GLY A 121 12.85 0.08 -6.01
CA GLY A 121 12.41 -0.22 -7.38
C GLY A 121 10.89 -0.09 -7.54
N ALA A 122 10.12 -0.64 -6.61
CA ALA A 122 8.66 -0.59 -6.62
C ALA A 122 8.12 0.85 -6.53
N ALA A 123 8.70 1.71 -5.69
CA ALA A 123 8.33 3.12 -5.61
C ALA A 123 8.46 3.82 -6.97
N ILE A 124 9.58 3.58 -7.66
CA ILE A 124 9.82 4.11 -8.99
C ILE A 124 8.77 3.60 -9.98
N MET A 125 8.48 2.30 -9.97
CA MET A 125 7.50 1.68 -10.86
C MET A 125 6.10 2.25 -10.68
N MET A 126 5.66 2.44 -9.43
CA MET A 126 4.33 2.97 -9.13
C MET A 126 4.16 4.42 -9.59
N VAL A 127 5.12 5.29 -9.27
CA VAL A 127 5.02 6.72 -9.59
C VAL A 127 5.22 6.97 -11.08
N MET A 128 6.25 6.37 -11.67
CA MET A 128 6.55 6.56 -13.09
C MET A 128 5.53 5.85 -13.99
N GLY A 129 4.94 4.74 -13.54
CA GLY A 129 3.85 4.06 -14.23
C GLY A 129 2.66 5.01 -14.46
N ILE A 130 2.22 5.70 -13.42
CA ILE A 130 1.14 6.69 -13.50
C ILE A 130 1.54 7.89 -14.37
N ALA A 131 2.74 8.44 -14.17
CA ALA A 131 3.22 9.62 -14.90
C ALA A 131 3.31 9.37 -16.41
N LEU A 132 3.81 8.21 -16.82
CA LEU A 132 4.00 7.87 -18.24
C LEU A 132 2.70 7.51 -18.97
N VAL A 133 1.66 7.09 -18.28
CA VAL A 133 0.33 6.91 -18.90
C VAL A 133 -0.17 8.23 -19.48
N ALA A 134 -0.01 9.34 -18.75
CA ALA A 134 -0.45 10.65 -19.19
C ALA A 134 0.35 11.19 -20.40
N GLU A 135 1.59 10.70 -20.59
CA GLU A 135 2.46 11.12 -21.71
C GLU A 135 2.39 10.18 -22.92
N ALA A 136 2.17 8.88 -22.68
CA ALA A 136 2.17 7.86 -23.72
C ALA A 136 0.83 7.69 -24.44
N LEU A 137 -0.25 8.24 -23.90
CA LEU A 137 -1.61 8.03 -24.42
C LEU A 137 -2.32 9.35 -24.73
N PRO A 138 -3.20 9.37 -25.75
CA PRO A 138 -4.09 10.50 -26.01
C PRO A 138 -4.96 10.81 -24.79
N LYS A 139 -5.31 12.10 -24.61
CA LYS A 139 -6.10 12.59 -23.46
C LYS A 139 -7.42 11.84 -23.27
N GLU A 140 -8.06 11.44 -24.37
CA GLU A 140 -9.34 10.73 -24.42
C GLU A 140 -9.22 9.31 -23.82
N ARG A 141 -8.05 8.71 -23.81
CA ARG A 141 -7.78 7.36 -23.30
C ARG A 141 -7.06 7.34 -21.94
N THR A 142 -6.62 8.49 -21.45
CA THR A 142 -5.89 8.58 -20.17
C THR A 142 -6.72 8.07 -19.00
N GLY A 143 -8.02 8.40 -18.94
CA GLY A 143 -8.92 7.95 -17.90
C GLY A 143 -9.08 6.42 -17.85
N SER A 144 -9.31 5.79 -19.01
CA SER A 144 -9.42 4.32 -19.08
C SER A 144 -8.11 3.60 -18.75
N ALA A 145 -6.97 4.19 -19.13
CA ALA A 145 -5.66 3.65 -18.82
C ALA A 145 -5.33 3.76 -17.32
N MET A 146 -5.66 4.87 -16.68
CA MET A 146 -5.54 5.02 -15.22
C MET A 146 -6.43 4.02 -14.48
N GLY A 147 -7.65 3.79 -14.97
CA GLY A 147 -8.54 2.75 -14.46
C GLY A 147 -7.92 1.36 -14.58
N LEU A 148 -7.28 1.05 -15.71
CA LEU A 148 -6.59 -0.22 -15.91
C LEU A 148 -5.39 -0.38 -14.93
N LEU A 149 -4.59 0.66 -14.72
CA LEU A 149 -3.49 0.62 -13.75
C LEU A 149 -4.02 0.37 -12.33
N GLY A 150 -5.11 1.03 -11.95
CA GLY A 150 -5.79 0.80 -10.68
C GLY A 150 -6.29 -0.64 -10.54
N THR A 151 -6.88 -1.19 -11.61
CA THR A 151 -7.31 -2.60 -11.66
C THR A 151 -6.11 -3.56 -11.53
N MET A 152 -5.01 -3.29 -12.23
CA MET A 152 -3.81 -4.12 -12.14
C MET A 152 -3.16 -4.06 -10.75
N SER A 153 -3.21 -2.91 -10.09
CA SER A 153 -2.78 -2.80 -8.69
C SER A 153 -3.66 -3.65 -7.77
N ALA A 154 -4.99 -3.59 -7.93
CA ALA A 154 -5.91 -4.41 -7.17
C ALA A 154 -5.71 -5.92 -7.43
N VAL A 155 -5.54 -6.30 -8.69
CA VAL A 155 -5.24 -7.69 -9.10
C VAL A 155 -3.92 -8.17 -8.50
N GLY A 156 -2.86 -7.35 -8.55
CA GLY A 156 -1.56 -7.69 -7.94
C GLY A 156 -1.69 -7.95 -6.43
N THR A 157 -2.41 -7.07 -5.73
CA THR A 157 -2.68 -7.26 -4.29
C THR A 157 -3.55 -8.50 -4.04
N ALA A 158 -4.53 -8.76 -4.90
CA ALA A 158 -5.44 -9.90 -4.78
C ALA A 158 -4.75 -11.25 -5.01
N LEU A 159 -3.88 -11.31 -6.00
CA LEU A 159 -3.15 -12.53 -6.35
C LEU A 159 -2.10 -12.92 -5.31
N GLY A 160 -1.58 -11.95 -4.52
CA GLY A 160 -0.48 -12.19 -3.58
C GLY A 160 -0.71 -13.39 -2.67
N PRO A 161 -1.77 -13.43 -1.85
CA PRO A 161 -2.00 -14.54 -0.93
C PRO A 161 -2.21 -15.89 -1.64
N THR A 162 -3.03 -15.93 -2.70
CA THR A 162 -3.32 -17.17 -3.43
C THR A 162 -2.09 -17.71 -4.14
N LEU A 163 -1.46 -16.87 -4.95
CA LEU A 163 -0.27 -17.22 -5.70
C LEU A 163 0.90 -17.54 -4.75
N GLY A 164 1.05 -16.75 -3.68
CA GLY A 164 2.07 -16.98 -2.65
C GLY A 164 1.88 -18.31 -1.95
N GLY A 165 0.66 -18.63 -1.50
CA GLY A 165 0.35 -19.92 -0.87
C GLY A 165 0.62 -21.09 -1.80
N ALA A 166 0.18 -21.01 -3.06
CA ALA A 166 0.40 -22.06 -4.07
C ALA A 166 1.89 -22.25 -4.41
N LEU A 167 2.65 -21.16 -4.56
CA LEU A 167 4.10 -21.24 -4.84
C LEU A 167 4.88 -21.81 -3.67
N ILE A 168 4.55 -21.42 -2.44
CA ILE A 168 5.24 -21.92 -1.24
C ILE A 168 5.00 -23.42 -1.07
N SER A 169 3.76 -23.87 -1.24
CA SER A 169 3.42 -25.28 -1.06
C SER A 169 4.01 -26.18 -2.14
N SER A 170 4.18 -25.68 -3.38
CA SER A 170 4.65 -26.48 -4.51
C SER A 170 6.16 -26.42 -4.72
N PHE A 171 6.80 -25.26 -4.49
CA PHE A 171 8.20 -25.02 -4.86
C PHE A 171 9.02 -24.45 -3.71
N GLY A 172 8.40 -24.10 -2.57
CA GLY A 172 9.04 -23.45 -1.43
C GLY A 172 8.99 -21.92 -1.50
N TRP A 173 9.31 -21.28 -0.36
CA TRP A 173 9.20 -19.83 -0.19
C TRP A 173 10.04 -18.97 -1.18
N PRO A 174 11.23 -19.36 -1.68
CA PRO A 174 11.98 -18.52 -2.61
C PRO A 174 11.23 -18.18 -3.89
N PHE A 175 10.33 -19.06 -4.32
CA PHE A 175 9.60 -18.89 -5.58
C PHE A 175 8.60 -17.74 -5.56
N ILE A 176 8.14 -17.27 -4.38
CA ILE A 176 7.32 -16.04 -4.30
C ILE A 176 8.08 -14.80 -4.78
N TYR A 177 9.40 -14.83 -4.72
CA TYR A 177 10.26 -13.77 -5.22
C TYR A 177 10.74 -14.04 -6.65
N PHE A 178 11.11 -15.28 -6.98
CA PHE A 178 11.58 -15.64 -8.31
C PHE A 178 10.53 -15.43 -9.41
N ILE A 179 9.24 -15.53 -9.11
CA ILE A 179 8.15 -15.28 -10.07
C ILE A 179 8.19 -13.84 -10.64
N ASN A 180 8.76 -12.90 -9.90
CA ASN A 180 8.90 -11.51 -10.34
C ASN A 180 9.98 -11.36 -11.43
N ALA A 181 10.95 -12.28 -11.53
CA ALA A 181 12.03 -12.17 -12.48
C ALA A 181 11.56 -12.28 -13.94
N PRO A 182 10.86 -13.34 -14.37
CA PRO A 182 10.37 -13.43 -15.75
C PRO A 182 9.36 -12.32 -16.07
N LEU A 183 8.48 -11.95 -15.15
CA LEU A 183 7.51 -10.89 -15.34
C LEU A 183 8.19 -9.52 -15.45
N GLY A 184 9.22 -9.27 -14.63
CA GLY A 184 10.01 -8.04 -14.68
C GLY A 184 10.80 -7.91 -15.97
N LEU A 185 11.45 -8.98 -16.44
CA LEU A 185 12.14 -9.01 -17.72
C LEU A 185 11.18 -8.78 -18.89
N MET A 186 10.00 -9.38 -18.86
CA MET A 186 8.96 -9.13 -19.87
C MET A 186 8.53 -7.64 -19.85
N ALA A 187 8.28 -7.06 -18.68
CA ALA A 187 7.91 -5.64 -18.57
C ALA A 187 9.03 -4.71 -19.08
N ILE A 188 10.29 -4.99 -18.76
CA ILE A 188 11.45 -4.25 -19.27
C ILE A 188 11.47 -4.30 -20.79
N GLY A 189 11.34 -5.49 -21.39
CA GLY A 189 11.32 -5.66 -22.85
C GLY A 189 10.17 -4.88 -23.51
N LEU A 190 8.95 -4.99 -22.98
CA LEU A 190 7.78 -4.26 -23.47
C LEU A 190 8.01 -2.74 -23.44
N LEU A 191 8.46 -2.22 -22.30
CA LEU A 191 8.64 -0.78 -22.11
C LEU A 191 9.85 -0.21 -22.85
N TYR A 192 10.94 -0.99 -22.97
CA TYR A 192 12.10 -0.58 -23.73
C TYR A 192 11.79 -0.35 -25.22
N HIS A 193 10.90 -1.18 -25.79
CA HIS A 193 10.53 -1.11 -27.20
C HIS A 193 9.33 -0.19 -27.48
N SER A 194 8.47 0.08 -26.50
CA SER A 194 7.21 0.81 -26.73
C SER A 194 7.23 2.27 -26.27
N LEU A 195 8.04 2.61 -25.25
CA LEU A 195 8.08 3.99 -24.76
C LEU A 195 9.00 4.86 -25.62
N PRO A 196 8.59 6.11 -25.92
CA PRO A 196 9.44 7.07 -26.60
C PRO A 196 10.68 7.41 -25.75
N LYS A 197 11.76 7.81 -26.40
CA LYS A 197 12.98 8.26 -25.70
C LYS A 197 12.69 9.56 -24.95
N ASP A 198 13.30 9.70 -23.76
CA ASP A 198 13.17 10.92 -22.97
C ASP A 198 13.69 12.12 -23.75
N ILE A 199 12.87 13.16 -23.87
CA ILE A 199 13.25 14.46 -24.40
C ILE A 199 13.68 15.32 -23.20
N ARG A 200 14.96 15.72 -23.17
CA ARG A 200 15.46 16.60 -22.11
C ARG A 200 14.76 17.95 -22.23
N SER A 201 13.98 18.33 -21.21
CA SER A 201 13.44 19.68 -21.10
C SER A 201 14.46 20.60 -20.44
N PRO A 202 14.68 21.82 -20.95
CA PRO A 202 15.54 22.82 -20.29
C PRO A 202 15.09 23.21 -18.89
N LEU A 203 13.81 22.99 -18.56
CA LEU A 203 13.22 23.25 -17.23
C LEU A 203 13.63 22.23 -16.17
N SER A 204 14.13 21.05 -16.57
CA SER A 204 14.59 20.01 -15.65
C SER A 204 15.83 20.39 -14.83
N ALA A 205 16.60 21.38 -15.31
CA ALA A 205 17.81 21.86 -14.62
C ALA A 205 17.55 22.64 -13.31
N ARG A 206 16.30 23.02 -13.01
CA ARG A 206 15.93 23.82 -11.83
C ARG A 206 15.29 23.00 -10.69
N SER A 207 14.94 21.74 -10.90
CA SER A 207 14.37 20.90 -9.83
C SER A 207 15.50 20.28 -8.99
N SER A 208 15.58 20.62 -7.73
CA SER A 208 16.52 20.00 -6.78
C SER A 208 15.82 18.83 -6.07
N PHE A 209 16.53 17.71 -5.94
CA PHE A 209 16.08 16.58 -5.13
C PHE A 209 16.28 16.92 -3.64
N ASP A 210 15.22 16.81 -2.85
CA ASP A 210 15.29 17.04 -1.41
C ASP A 210 15.79 15.76 -0.70
N PHE A 211 17.11 15.61 -0.71
CA PHE A 211 17.77 14.49 -0.05
C PHE A 211 17.60 14.54 1.48
N ARG A 212 17.59 15.77 2.06
CA ARG A 212 17.46 15.94 3.53
C ARG A 212 16.07 15.56 4.01
N GLY A 213 15.01 16.05 3.35
CA GLY A 213 13.63 15.68 3.67
C GLY A 213 13.39 14.20 3.50
N THR A 214 13.90 13.59 2.41
CA THR A 214 13.80 12.15 2.15
C THR A 214 14.47 11.33 3.27
N LEU A 215 15.68 11.71 3.70
CA LEU A 215 16.43 11.02 4.77
C LEU A 215 15.74 11.17 6.13
N LEU A 216 15.23 12.36 6.46
CA LEU A 216 14.50 12.63 7.70
C LEU A 216 13.20 11.82 7.76
N LEU A 217 12.47 11.74 6.65
CA LEU A 217 11.27 10.91 6.54
C LEU A 217 11.61 9.42 6.73
N ALA A 218 12.68 8.94 6.10
CA ALA A 218 13.17 7.57 6.27
C ALA A 218 13.53 7.28 7.73
N ALA A 219 14.30 8.17 8.38
CA ALA A 219 14.72 8.01 9.76
C ALA A 219 13.53 8.02 10.73
N MET A 220 12.57 8.93 10.52
CA MET A 220 11.32 8.98 11.29
C MET A 220 10.54 7.67 11.21
N LEU A 221 10.30 7.19 9.99
CA LEU A 221 9.53 5.97 9.78
C LEU A 221 10.26 4.72 10.28
N ALA A 222 11.58 4.63 10.08
CA ALA A 222 12.39 3.52 10.57
C ALA A 222 12.41 3.46 12.09
N THR A 223 12.64 4.60 12.78
CA THR A 223 12.64 4.66 14.25
C THR A 223 11.25 4.37 14.84
N TYR A 224 10.17 4.85 14.19
CA TYR A 224 8.81 4.50 14.57
C TYR A 224 8.55 2.99 14.46
N SER A 225 8.87 2.39 13.31
CA SER A 225 8.67 0.95 13.10
C SER A 225 9.52 0.11 14.05
N LEU A 226 10.76 0.53 14.29
CA LEU A 226 11.66 -0.14 15.24
C LEU A 226 11.11 -0.06 16.67
N ALA A 227 10.61 1.10 17.10
CA ALA A 227 9.97 1.27 18.40
C ALA A 227 8.80 0.30 18.62
N MET A 228 7.99 0.11 17.58
CA MET A 228 6.82 -0.79 17.65
C MET A 228 7.18 -2.27 17.60
N THR A 229 8.34 -2.62 17.06
CA THR A 229 8.76 -4.03 16.88
C THR A 229 9.82 -4.49 17.88
N SER A 230 10.54 -3.59 18.54
CA SER A 230 11.65 -3.94 19.47
C SER A 230 11.15 -4.38 20.86
N GLY A 231 10.06 -3.80 21.37
CA GLY A 231 9.64 -3.96 22.77
C GLY A 231 8.94 -5.28 23.13
N GLY A 232 8.71 -6.18 22.18
CA GLY A 232 7.97 -7.42 22.45
C GLY A 232 6.59 -7.14 23.06
N SER A 233 6.31 -7.75 24.24
CA SER A 233 5.08 -7.51 25.00
C SER A 233 5.16 -6.30 25.96
N ASN A 234 6.35 -5.77 26.21
CA ASN A 234 6.55 -4.65 27.12
C ASN A 234 7.24 -3.49 26.40
N PHE A 235 6.63 -2.31 26.48
CA PHE A 235 7.30 -1.07 26.06
C PHE A 235 8.42 -0.75 27.05
N ASP A 236 9.66 -1.02 26.65
CA ASP A 236 10.84 -0.72 27.43
C ASP A 236 11.38 0.70 27.17
N PHE A 237 12.42 1.11 27.89
CA PHE A 237 13.06 2.41 27.72
C PHE A 237 13.61 2.62 26.32
N VAL A 238 14.01 1.54 25.63
CA VAL A 238 14.50 1.60 24.24
C VAL A 238 13.37 1.96 23.29
N SER A 239 12.21 1.32 23.42
CA SER A 239 11.02 1.62 22.62
C SER A 239 10.55 3.07 22.82
N LEU A 240 10.53 3.54 24.07
CA LEU A 240 10.20 4.95 24.38
C LEU A 240 11.22 5.92 23.79
N GLY A 241 12.53 5.60 23.89
CA GLY A 241 13.59 6.38 23.28
C GLY A 241 13.47 6.47 21.76
N LEU A 242 13.14 5.35 21.11
CA LEU A 242 12.91 5.31 19.66
C LEU A 242 11.65 6.09 19.23
N LEU A 243 10.57 6.08 20.03
CA LEU A 243 9.39 6.92 19.79
C LEU A 243 9.74 8.40 19.92
N ALA A 244 10.49 8.78 20.96
CA ALA A 244 10.97 10.15 21.13
C ALA A 244 11.86 10.58 19.97
N ALA A 245 12.76 9.71 19.50
CA ALA A 245 13.58 9.96 18.31
C ALA A 245 12.73 10.14 17.05
N SER A 246 11.71 9.28 16.85
CA SER A 246 10.77 9.42 15.74
C SER A 246 10.03 10.75 15.77
N ALA A 247 9.54 11.17 16.94
CA ALA A 247 8.90 12.46 17.12
C ALA A 247 9.87 13.64 16.87
N ALA A 248 11.13 13.51 17.27
CA ALA A 248 12.16 14.50 16.99
C ALA A 248 12.46 14.60 15.49
N PHE A 249 12.63 13.47 14.79
CA PHE A 249 12.80 13.45 13.33
C PHE A 249 11.60 14.04 12.60
N LEU A 250 10.36 13.78 13.05
CA LEU A 250 9.16 14.41 12.51
C LEU A 250 9.21 15.94 12.69
N GLY A 251 9.57 16.43 13.87
CA GLY A 251 9.71 17.85 14.14
C GLY A 251 10.75 18.53 13.26
N ILE A 252 11.94 17.91 13.13
CA ILE A 252 13.03 18.38 12.25
C ILE A 252 12.58 18.33 10.78
N PHE A 253 11.90 17.27 10.36
CA PHE A 253 11.35 17.14 9.01
C PHE A 253 10.39 18.29 8.70
N VAL A 254 9.37 18.51 9.54
CA VAL A 254 8.39 19.60 9.36
C VAL A 254 9.09 20.95 9.32
N TRP A 255 10.04 21.20 10.22
CA TRP A 255 10.80 22.44 10.25
C TRP A 255 11.65 22.64 8.98
N THR A 256 12.29 21.59 8.47
CA THR A 256 13.07 21.63 7.22
C THR A 256 12.16 21.92 6.03
N GLU A 257 11.00 21.23 5.93
CA GLU A 257 10.02 21.40 4.85
C GLU A 257 9.42 22.83 4.81
N THR A 258 9.38 23.54 5.94
CA THR A 258 8.93 24.94 5.95
C THR A 258 9.97 25.92 5.40
N LYS A 259 11.26 25.51 5.30
CA LYS A 259 12.37 26.39 4.88
C LYS A 259 12.89 26.12 3.48
N VAL A 260 12.62 24.92 2.93
CA VAL A 260 13.09 24.52 1.61
C VAL A 260 12.20 25.14 0.53
N SER A 261 12.81 25.67 -0.53
CA SER A 261 12.10 26.29 -1.67
C SER A 261 11.23 25.30 -2.46
N SER A 262 11.51 24.02 -2.37
CA SER A 262 10.79 22.93 -3.06
C SER A 262 10.53 21.78 -2.08
N PRO A 263 9.60 21.94 -1.10
CA PRO A 263 9.37 20.94 -0.08
C PRO A 263 8.82 19.64 -0.68
N LEU A 264 9.17 18.48 -0.09
CA LEU A 264 8.57 17.18 -0.41
C LEU A 264 7.08 17.20 -0.12
N ILE A 265 6.74 17.71 1.05
CA ILE A 265 5.38 17.85 1.54
C ILE A 265 5.16 19.30 1.90
N ASN A 266 4.20 19.95 1.25
CA ASN A 266 3.86 21.33 1.62
C ASN A 266 3.02 21.34 2.91
N PRO A 267 3.56 21.80 4.07
CA PRO A 267 2.82 21.78 5.33
C PRO A 267 1.53 22.61 5.31
N ALA A 268 1.42 23.57 4.38
CA ALA A 268 0.21 24.38 4.25
C ALA A 268 -1.04 23.56 3.85
N VAL A 269 -0.87 22.41 3.22
CA VAL A 269 -1.98 21.51 2.87
C VAL A 269 -2.69 21.00 4.13
N PHE A 270 -1.95 20.78 5.21
CA PHE A 270 -2.51 20.33 6.49
C PHE A 270 -3.29 21.43 7.26
N ARG A 271 -3.21 22.67 6.82
CA ARG A 271 -4.02 23.76 7.38
C ARG A 271 -5.47 23.75 6.89
N THR A 272 -5.78 22.95 5.87
CA THR A 272 -7.15 22.77 5.38
C THR A 272 -7.79 21.62 6.17
N PRO A 273 -8.73 21.87 7.11
CA PRO A 273 -9.22 20.86 8.05
C PRO A 273 -9.82 19.62 7.36
N GLY A 274 -10.58 19.81 6.27
CA GLY A 274 -11.18 18.71 5.52
C GLY A 274 -10.17 17.76 4.89
N LEU A 275 -9.05 18.27 4.35
CA LEU A 275 -7.98 17.47 3.77
C LEU A 275 -7.24 16.69 4.86
N SER A 276 -6.89 17.36 5.95
CA SER A 276 -6.15 16.74 7.07
C SER A 276 -6.94 15.60 7.71
N VAL A 277 -8.23 15.79 7.92
CA VAL A 277 -9.12 14.75 8.44
C VAL A 277 -9.22 13.58 7.44
N GLY A 278 -9.37 13.85 6.14
CA GLY A 278 -9.43 12.82 5.11
C GLY A 278 -8.14 11.98 5.03
N PHE A 279 -6.96 12.61 5.17
CA PHE A 279 -5.68 11.90 5.23
C PHE A 279 -5.58 11.05 6.50
N LEU A 280 -5.93 11.60 7.65
CA LEU A 280 -5.90 10.87 8.91
C LEU A 280 -6.84 9.65 8.90
N MET A 281 -8.07 9.84 8.41
CA MET A 281 -9.02 8.73 8.23
C MET A 281 -8.47 7.66 7.30
N SER A 282 -7.83 8.06 6.18
CA SER A 282 -7.19 7.13 5.25
C SER A 282 -6.10 6.31 5.94
N ALA A 283 -5.24 6.94 6.74
CA ALA A 283 -4.22 6.24 7.52
C ALA A 283 -4.84 5.25 8.52
N MET A 284 -5.84 5.68 9.30
CA MET A 284 -6.47 4.84 10.33
C MET A 284 -7.15 3.60 9.72
N VAL A 285 -7.93 3.77 8.65
CA VAL A 285 -8.63 2.66 8.00
C VAL A 285 -7.64 1.70 7.32
N THR A 286 -6.60 2.24 6.69
CA THR A 286 -5.56 1.40 6.06
C THR A 286 -4.73 0.63 7.10
N THR A 287 -4.53 1.19 8.30
CA THR A 287 -3.93 0.49 9.44
C THR A 287 -4.69 -0.81 9.76
N VAL A 288 -6.01 -0.73 9.80
CA VAL A 288 -6.87 -1.90 10.06
C VAL A 288 -6.77 -2.94 8.94
N VAL A 289 -6.78 -2.49 7.69
CA VAL A 289 -6.61 -3.42 6.55
C VAL A 289 -5.27 -4.15 6.60
N MET A 290 -4.18 -3.44 6.93
CA MET A 290 -2.87 -4.08 7.04
C MET A 290 -2.79 -5.06 8.20
N ALA A 291 -3.51 -4.82 9.31
CA ALA A 291 -3.62 -5.77 10.41
C ALA A 291 -4.17 -7.12 9.93
N THR A 292 -5.18 -7.14 9.04
CA THR A 292 -5.71 -8.40 8.49
C THR A 292 -4.65 -9.17 7.70
N LEU A 293 -3.76 -8.46 6.98
CA LEU A 293 -2.73 -9.06 6.14
C LEU A 293 -1.54 -9.61 6.96
N VAL A 294 -1.20 -8.98 8.08
CA VAL A 294 -0.04 -9.38 8.91
C VAL A 294 -0.43 -10.38 9.98
N VAL A 295 -1.53 -10.13 10.69
CA VAL A 295 -2.00 -11.00 11.79
C VAL A 295 -2.72 -12.24 11.26
N GLY A 296 -3.47 -12.10 10.16
CA GLY A 296 -4.27 -13.16 9.56
C GLY A 296 -3.52 -14.47 9.31
N PRO A 297 -2.37 -14.48 8.60
CA PRO A 297 -1.61 -15.70 8.34
C PRO A 297 -1.23 -16.45 9.61
N PHE A 298 -0.82 -15.73 10.65
CA PHE A 298 -0.44 -16.35 11.92
C PHE A 298 -1.65 -16.91 12.67
N TYR A 299 -2.79 -16.23 12.67
CA TYR A 299 -4.03 -16.76 13.23
C TYR A 299 -4.47 -18.03 12.51
N LEU A 300 -4.53 -17.99 11.17
CA LEU A 300 -4.97 -19.11 10.35
C LEU A 300 -4.07 -20.34 10.53
N SER A 301 -2.75 -20.14 10.59
CA SER A 301 -1.80 -21.24 10.77
C SER A 301 -1.71 -21.75 12.20
N GLN A 302 -1.68 -20.85 13.22
CA GLN A 302 -1.45 -21.23 14.63
C GLN A 302 -2.73 -21.57 15.39
N ALA A 303 -3.85 -20.86 15.10
CA ALA A 303 -5.12 -21.12 15.78
C ALA A 303 -5.96 -22.17 15.08
N LEU A 304 -5.99 -22.15 13.72
CA LEU A 304 -6.81 -23.09 12.93
C LEU A 304 -6.01 -24.25 12.33
N GLY A 305 -4.67 -24.25 12.47
CA GLY A 305 -3.82 -25.35 11.98
C GLY A 305 -3.76 -25.48 10.45
N LEU A 306 -4.08 -24.41 9.70
CA LEU A 306 -4.10 -24.45 8.24
C LEU A 306 -2.68 -24.45 7.67
N ASP A 307 -2.49 -25.22 6.60
CA ASP A 307 -1.27 -25.18 5.80
C ASP A 307 -1.15 -23.87 4.99
N THR A 308 0.02 -23.60 4.43
CA THR A 308 0.31 -22.33 3.74
C THR A 308 -0.59 -22.12 2.51
N ALA A 309 -0.95 -23.18 1.78
CA ALA A 309 -1.83 -23.08 0.62
C ALA A 309 -3.26 -22.70 1.05
N GLN A 310 -3.75 -23.33 2.10
CA GLN A 310 -5.06 -23.05 2.70
C GLN A 310 -5.12 -21.61 3.26
N VAL A 311 -4.07 -21.18 3.96
CA VAL A 311 -3.94 -19.79 4.43
C VAL A 311 -4.01 -18.82 3.25
N GLY A 312 -3.26 -19.06 2.17
CA GLY A 312 -3.29 -18.24 0.97
C GLY A 312 -4.67 -18.17 0.33
N LEU A 313 -5.36 -19.32 0.23
CA LEU A 313 -6.71 -19.39 -0.33
C LEU A 313 -7.73 -18.61 0.50
N VAL A 314 -7.71 -18.80 1.83
CA VAL A 314 -8.60 -18.10 2.76
C VAL A 314 -8.37 -16.59 2.72
N MET A 315 -7.13 -16.16 2.71
CA MET A 315 -6.78 -14.74 2.64
C MET A 315 -7.16 -14.08 1.33
N SER A 316 -7.29 -14.84 0.24
CA SER A 316 -7.69 -14.33 -1.08
C SER A 316 -9.11 -13.79 -1.10
N CYS A 317 -9.94 -14.15 -0.13
CA CYS A 317 -11.30 -13.63 0.01
C CYS A 317 -11.30 -12.09 0.14
N GLY A 318 -10.39 -11.51 0.93
CA GLY A 318 -10.29 -10.05 1.09
C GLY A 318 -10.10 -9.33 -0.25
N PRO A 319 -8.99 -9.55 -0.96
CA PRO A 319 -8.76 -8.95 -2.26
C PRO A 319 -9.83 -9.22 -3.32
N LEU A 320 -10.45 -10.40 -3.32
CA LEU A 320 -11.57 -10.71 -4.19
C LEU A 320 -12.78 -9.81 -3.90
N VAL A 321 -13.12 -9.65 -2.64
CA VAL A 321 -14.18 -8.73 -2.19
C VAL A 321 -13.83 -7.29 -2.56
N ALA A 322 -12.57 -6.86 -2.39
CA ALA A 322 -12.13 -5.53 -2.79
C ALA A 322 -12.34 -5.27 -4.29
N ALA A 323 -11.95 -6.24 -5.14
CA ALA A 323 -12.11 -6.16 -6.59
C ALA A 323 -13.59 -6.07 -7.00
N LEU A 324 -14.45 -6.89 -6.39
CA LEU A 324 -15.89 -6.91 -6.66
C LEU A 324 -16.62 -5.66 -6.10
N SER A 325 -16.12 -5.08 -5.02
CA SER A 325 -16.73 -3.92 -4.36
C SER A 325 -16.37 -2.59 -5.01
N GLY A 326 -15.30 -2.49 -5.80
CA GLY A 326 -14.79 -1.21 -6.31
C GLY A 326 -15.80 -0.47 -7.19
N ILE A 327 -16.39 -1.14 -8.18
CA ILE A 327 -17.39 -0.54 -9.09
C ILE A 327 -18.70 -0.19 -8.35
N PRO A 328 -19.29 -1.10 -7.54
CA PRO A 328 -20.45 -0.76 -6.72
C PRO A 328 -20.20 0.41 -5.77
N ALA A 329 -19.03 0.48 -5.13
CA ALA A 329 -18.69 1.57 -4.22
C ALA A 329 -18.73 2.94 -4.93
N GLY A 330 -18.17 3.05 -6.15
CA GLY A 330 -18.25 4.26 -6.95
C GLY A 330 -19.69 4.65 -7.28
N LYS A 331 -20.52 3.69 -7.72
CA LYS A 331 -21.95 3.94 -7.99
C LYS A 331 -22.74 4.38 -6.75
N PHE A 332 -22.39 3.86 -5.56
CA PHE A 332 -23.00 4.32 -4.31
C PHE A 332 -22.64 5.77 -4.00
N VAL A 333 -21.37 6.16 -4.24
CA VAL A 333 -20.91 7.55 -4.07
C VAL A 333 -21.70 8.48 -5.00
N ASP A 334 -21.88 8.11 -6.27
CA ASP A 334 -22.62 8.89 -7.25
C ASP A 334 -24.10 9.05 -6.88
N ARG A 335 -24.71 7.98 -6.32
CA ARG A 335 -26.15 7.96 -6.01
C ARG A 335 -26.52 8.57 -4.67
N TYR A 336 -25.71 8.36 -3.63
CA TYR A 336 -26.04 8.72 -2.24
C TYR A 336 -25.17 9.84 -1.68
N GLY A 337 -24.22 10.34 -2.48
CA GLY A 337 -23.26 11.35 -2.08
C GLY A 337 -22.09 10.79 -1.27
N ALA A 338 -20.91 11.38 -1.47
CA ALA A 338 -19.66 10.89 -0.91
C ALA A 338 -19.66 10.85 0.64
N ASP A 339 -20.27 11.83 1.28
CA ASP A 339 -20.31 11.91 2.75
C ASP A 339 -21.11 10.80 3.43
N ASN A 340 -22.29 10.45 2.88
CA ASN A 340 -23.10 9.38 3.45
C ASN A 340 -22.47 8.02 3.22
N VAL A 341 -21.88 7.83 2.03
CA VAL A 341 -21.18 6.59 1.66
C VAL A 341 -19.91 6.42 2.48
N LEU A 342 -19.19 7.51 2.80
CA LEU A 342 -18.03 7.51 3.69
C LEU A 342 -18.42 6.96 5.08
N MET A 343 -19.53 7.44 5.65
CA MET A 343 -20.03 6.95 6.94
C MET A 343 -20.46 5.49 6.86
N ALA A 344 -21.17 5.09 5.80
CA ALA A 344 -21.56 3.70 5.59
C ALA A 344 -20.33 2.77 5.52
N GLY A 345 -19.27 3.17 4.79
CA GLY A 345 -18.02 2.43 4.71
C GLY A 345 -17.35 2.22 6.08
N HIS A 346 -17.31 3.26 6.91
CA HIS A 346 -16.78 3.15 8.27
C HIS A 346 -17.62 2.21 9.16
N VAL A 347 -18.95 2.33 9.14
CA VAL A 347 -19.83 1.47 9.95
C VAL A 347 -19.69 0.01 9.53
N THR A 348 -19.64 -0.25 8.23
CA THR A 348 -19.42 -1.60 7.69
C THR A 348 -18.06 -2.14 8.13
N ALA A 349 -16.98 -1.37 8.02
CA ALA A 349 -15.66 -1.79 8.47
C ALA A 349 -15.62 -2.05 9.98
N ALA A 350 -16.26 -1.19 10.79
CA ALA A 350 -16.36 -1.38 12.24
C ALA A 350 -17.11 -2.67 12.59
N ALA A 351 -18.23 -2.96 11.93
CA ALA A 351 -18.99 -4.19 12.13
C ALA A 351 -18.14 -5.43 11.80
N GLY A 352 -17.35 -5.39 10.73
CA GLY A 352 -16.40 -6.44 10.39
C GLY A 352 -15.29 -6.60 11.45
N CYS A 353 -14.75 -5.49 12.00
CA CYS A 353 -13.77 -5.55 13.09
C CYS A 353 -14.34 -6.16 14.36
N VAL A 354 -15.57 -5.79 14.76
CA VAL A 354 -16.28 -6.42 15.89
C VAL A 354 -16.50 -7.91 15.64
N GLY A 355 -16.92 -8.28 14.41
CA GLY A 355 -17.06 -9.68 14.02
C GLY A 355 -15.76 -10.46 14.16
N MET A 356 -14.63 -9.91 13.68
CA MET A 356 -13.31 -10.52 13.77
C MET A 356 -12.83 -10.64 15.23
N ALA A 357 -13.07 -9.61 16.05
CA ALA A 357 -12.70 -9.57 17.47
C ALA A 357 -13.52 -10.54 18.33
N SER A 358 -14.77 -10.82 17.92
CA SER A 358 -15.72 -11.64 18.69
C SER A 358 -15.87 -13.06 18.16
N ALA A 359 -15.25 -13.39 17.01
CA ALA A 359 -15.41 -14.70 16.38
C ALA A 359 -14.84 -15.82 17.25
N PRO A 360 -15.66 -16.76 17.71
CA PRO A 360 -15.17 -17.87 18.48
C PRO A 360 -14.46 -18.90 17.60
N LEU A 361 -13.48 -19.62 18.17
CA LEU A 361 -12.66 -20.59 17.46
C LEU A 361 -13.46 -21.70 16.76
N TYR A 362 -14.62 -22.10 17.33
CA TYR A 362 -15.44 -23.17 16.74
C TYR A 362 -16.07 -22.80 15.38
N LEU A 363 -16.13 -21.52 15.03
CA LEU A 363 -16.56 -21.10 13.69
C LEU A 363 -15.47 -21.33 12.61
N GLY A 364 -14.25 -21.65 13.03
CA GLY A 364 -13.15 -22.00 12.13
C GLY A 364 -12.91 -20.96 11.03
N ILE A 365 -12.78 -21.42 9.78
CA ILE A 365 -12.52 -20.55 8.62
C ILE A 365 -13.66 -19.53 8.40
N ALA A 366 -14.92 -19.90 8.62
CA ALA A 366 -16.06 -19.01 8.44
C ALA A 366 -15.99 -17.79 9.38
N GLY A 367 -15.54 -18.01 10.64
CA GLY A 367 -15.33 -16.96 11.64
C GLY A 367 -14.26 -15.94 11.26
N TYR A 368 -13.37 -16.27 10.32
CA TYR A 368 -12.38 -15.36 9.78
C TYR A 368 -12.84 -14.73 8.45
N VAL A 369 -13.33 -15.54 7.50
CA VAL A 369 -13.68 -15.10 6.13
C VAL A 369 -14.83 -14.11 6.12
N ALA A 370 -15.89 -14.33 6.88
CA ALA A 370 -17.05 -13.44 6.90
C ALA A 370 -16.71 -12.04 7.41
N PRO A 371 -16.05 -11.88 8.59
CA PRO A 371 -15.58 -10.57 9.02
C PRO A 371 -14.57 -9.91 8.07
N LEU A 372 -13.63 -10.68 7.51
CA LEU A 372 -12.67 -10.17 6.53
C LEU A 372 -13.37 -9.58 5.30
N ALA A 373 -14.38 -10.26 4.77
CA ALA A 373 -15.18 -9.79 3.65
C ALA A 373 -15.89 -8.47 3.99
N ILE A 374 -16.45 -8.36 5.19
CA ILE A 374 -17.15 -7.16 5.67
C ILE A 374 -16.16 -5.99 5.84
N ILE A 375 -15.00 -6.22 6.48
CA ILE A 375 -13.94 -5.20 6.62
C ILE A 375 -13.52 -4.69 5.24
N THR A 376 -13.29 -5.60 4.31
CA THR A 376 -12.77 -5.26 2.97
C THR A 376 -13.81 -4.52 2.12
N ALA A 377 -15.07 -4.94 2.18
CA ALA A 377 -16.17 -4.21 1.51
C ALA A 377 -16.31 -2.80 2.10
N GLY A 378 -16.30 -2.67 3.44
CA GLY A 378 -16.32 -1.39 4.12
C GLY A 378 -15.15 -0.49 3.73
N TYR A 379 -13.95 -1.05 3.63
CA TYR A 379 -12.75 -0.34 3.16
C TYR A 379 -12.90 0.16 1.72
N ALA A 380 -13.39 -0.66 0.79
CA ALA A 380 -13.58 -0.25 -0.60
C ALA A 380 -14.58 0.90 -0.73
N VAL A 381 -15.69 0.82 0.01
CA VAL A 381 -16.74 1.87 0.08
C VAL A 381 -16.17 3.16 0.69
N PHE A 382 -15.47 3.05 1.83
CA PHE A 382 -14.77 4.17 2.46
C PHE A 382 -13.78 4.83 1.50
N GLN A 383 -12.93 4.03 0.84
CA GLN A 383 -11.86 4.54 -0.02
C GLN A 383 -12.40 5.32 -1.22
N ALA A 384 -13.46 4.81 -1.88
CA ALA A 384 -14.12 5.50 -2.99
C ALA A 384 -14.67 6.86 -2.53
N ALA A 385 -15.39 6.87 -1.40
CA ALA A 385 -15.98 8.08 -0.85
C ALA A 385 -14.94 9.10 -0.38
N ASN A 386 -13.92 8.65 0.38
CA ASN A 386 -12.86 9.52 0.91
C ASN A 386 -12.03 10.16 -0.22
N ASN A 387 -11.71 9.37 -1.27
CA ASN A 387 -11.04 9.91 -2.45
C ASN A 387 -11.88 11.01 -3.13
N THR A 388 -13.18 10.80 -3.25
CA THR A 388 -14.11 11.79 -3.84
C THR A 388 -14.17 13.04 -2.98
N VAL A 389 -14.37 12.92 -1.66
CA VAL A 389 -14.39 14.06 -0.72
C VAL A 389 -13.10 14.88 -0.80
N ILE A 390 -11.94 14.22 -0.77
CA ILE A 390 -10.64 14.90 -0.82
C ILE A 390 -10.44 15.60 -2.16
N MET A 391 -10.83 14.98 -3.29
CA MET A 391 -10.53 15.49 -4.63
C MET A 391 -11.54 16.49 -5.17
N SER A 392 -12.78 16.52 -4.65
CA SER A 392 -13.86 17.39 -5.16
C SER A 392 -13.57 18.88 -4.93
N GLY A 393 -12.88 19.24 -3.86
CA GLY A 393 -12.54 20.64 -3.52
C GLY A 393 -11.16 21.10 -4.00
N VAL A 394 -10.45 20.29 -4.82
CA VAL A 394 -9.07 20.58 -5.20
C VAL A 394 -8.96 21.05 -6.63
N SER A 395 -8.29 22.19 -6.83
CA SER A 395 -8.00 22.73 -8.17
C SER A 395 -7.11 21.77 -9.00
N PRO A 396 -7.28 21.73 -10.34
CA PRO A 396 -6.58 20.78 -11.22
C PRO A 396 -5.06 20.75 -11.06
N ASP A 397 -4.44 21.91 -10.82
CA ASP A 397 -3.00 22.09 -10.61
C ASP A 397 -2.50 21.45 -9.31
N ARG A 398 -3.35 21.28 -8.29
CA ARG A 398 -3.00 20.69 -6.99
C ARG A 398 -3.36 19.21 -6.86
N LYS A 399 -4.16 18.65 -7.76
CA LYS A 399 -4.63 17.25 -7.68
C LYS A 399 -3.49 16.25 -7.56
N GLY A 400 -2.37 16.48 -8.26
CA GLY A 400 -1.20 15.61 -8.18
C GLY A 400 -0.57 15.58 -6.79
N VAL A 401 -0.39 16.74 -6.17
CA VAL A 401 0.18 16.86 -4.80
C VAL A 401 -0.74 16.18 -3.78
N ILE A 402 -2.05 16.46 -3.85
CA ILE A 402 -3.04 15.88 -2.92
C ILE A 402 -3.13 14.37 -3.07
N SER A 403 -3.08 13.83 -4.31
CA SER A 403 -3.02 12.40 -4.56
C SER A 403 -1.76 11.76 -3.97
N GLY A 404 -0.60 12.42 -4.10
CA GLY A 404 0.65 11.98 -3.49
C GLY A 404 0.56 11.92 -1.95
N MET A 405 -0.04 12.94 -1.33
CA MET A 405 -0.26 12.98 0.12
C MET A 405 -1.25 11.90 0.59
N LEU A 406 -2.28 11.60 -0.20
CA LEU A 406 -3.20 10.52 0.10
C LEU A 406 -2.50 9.16 0.05
N ASN A 407 -1.63 8.93 -0.93
CA ASN A 407 -0.82 7.73 -1.00
C ASN A 407 0.16 7.63 0.17
N LEU A 408 0.81 8.72 0.55
CA LEU A 408 1.67 8.77 1.73
C LEU A 408 0.87 8.39 3.00
N SER A 409 -0.30 8.98 3.18
CA SER A 409 -1.19 8.67 4.30
C SER A 409 -1.58 7.19 4.36
N ARG A 410 -1.92 6.58 3.23
CA ARG A 410 -2.17 5.13 3.14
C ARG A 410 -0.94 4.31 3.52
N ASN A 411 0.21 4.66 3.01
CA ASN A 411 1.45 3.94 3.31
C ASN A 411 1.83 4.07 4.80
N LEU A 412 1.62 5.22 5.41
CA LEU A 412 1.74 5.39 6.86
C LEU A 412 0.79 4.46 7.62
N GLY A 413 -0.45 4.32 7.14
CA GLY A 413 -1.41 3.35 7.67
C GLY A 413 -0.92 1.91 7.52
N LEU A 414 -0.38 1.52 6.35
CA LEU A 414 0.19 0.18 6.15
C LEU A 414 1.36 -0.10 7.11
N ILE A 415 2.27 0.85 7.29
CA ILE A 415 3.41 0.72 8.22
C ILE A 415 2.89 0.59 9.66
N THR A 416 1.96 1.45 10.08
CA THR A 416 1.35 1.39 11.42
C THR A 416 0.61 0.07 11.65
N GLY A 417 -0.13 -0.41 10.65
CA GLY A 417 -0.80 -1.70 10.70
C GLY A 417 0.16 -2.87 10.80
N ALA A 418 1.25 -2.85 10.03
CA ALA A 418 2.26 -3.89 10.11
C ALA A 418 3.02 -3.87 11.44
N SER A 419 3.35 -2.70 11.97
CA SER A 419 4.15 -2.56 13.19
C SER A 419 3.30 -2.56 14.47
N ALA A 420 2.45 -1.55 14.67
CA ALA A 420 1.71 -1.37 15.91
C ALA A 420 0.62 -2.43 16.12
N MET A 421 -0.13 -2.81 15.06
CA MET A 421 -1.14 -3.87 15.21
C MET A 421 -0.50 -5.25 15.38
N GLY A 422 0.68 -5.47 14.79
CA GLY A 422 1.48 -6.66 15.07
C GLY A 422 1.96 -6.72 16.52
N ALA A 423 2.38 -5.59 17.11
CA ALA A 423 2.74 -5.50 18.53
C ALA A 423 1.54 -5.83 19.44
N LEU A 424 0.34 -5.34 19.10
CA LEU A 424 -0.90 -5.66 19.82
C LEU A 424 -1.25 -7.16 19.74
N PHE A 425 -0.98 -7.79 18.59
CA PHE A 425 -1.17 -9.23 18.45
C PHE A 425 -0.26 -10.01 19.41
N ILE A 426 1.02 -9.64 19.53
CA ILE A 426 1.95 -10.26 20.46
C ILE A 426 1.54 -9.98 21.91
N LEU A 427 1.13 -8.76 22.23
CA LEU A 427 0.62 -8.41 23.56
C LEU A 427 -0.59 -9.28 23.94
N GLY A 428 -1.56 -9.44 23.04
CA GLY A 428 -2.72 -10.29 23.28
C GLY A 428 -2.35 -11.77 23.49
N LYS A 429 -1.32 -12.26 22.78
CA LYS A 429 -0.75 -13.60 22.99
C LYS A 429 -0.12 -13.73 24.38
N SER A 430 0.66 -12.75 24.82
CA SER A 430 1.38 -12.81 26.09
C SER A 430 0.47 -12.80 27.31
N LEU A 431 -0.67 -12.12 27.23
CA LEU A 431 -1.65 -12.05 28.34
C LEU A 431 -2.27 -13.42 28.71
N THR A 432 -2.24 -14.40 27.80
CA THR A 432 -2.86 -15.71 27.99
C THR A 432 -1.88 -16.88 27.86
N ALA A 433 -0.60 -16.60 27.60
CA ALA A 433 0.42 -17.62 27.35
C ALA A 433 0.57 -18.63 28.51
N ALA A 434 0.36 -18.19 29.77
CA ALA A 434 0.55 -19.03 30.94
C ALA A 434 -0.59 -20.05 31.20
N THR A 435 -1.78 -19.86 30.61
CA THR A 435 -3.01 -20.59 31.03
C THR A 435 -3.71 -21.31 29.88
N SER A 436 -3.27 -21.16 28.63
CA SER A 436 -4.06 -21.57 27.47
C SER A 436 -3.21 -22.35 26.44
N GLY A 437 -3.84 -23.17 25.61
CA GLY A 437 -3.20 -23.82 24.48
C GLY A 437 -2.88 -22.86 23.33
N ALA A 438 -1.96 -23.25 22.44
CA ALA A 438 -1.45 -22.41 21.37
C ALA A 438 -2.54 -21.77 20.47
N ALA A 439 -3.61 -22.50 20.19
CA ALA A 439 -4.73 -22.00 19.38
C ALA A 439 -5.48 -20.85 20.09
N VAL A 440 -5.73 -20.96 21.40
CA VAL A 440 -6.39 -19.93 22.19
C VAL A 440 -5.50 -18.70 22.31
N ILE A 441 -4.21 -18.90 22.52
CA ILE A 441 -3.22 -17.80 22.58
C ILE A 441 -3.22 -16.98 21.29
N ALA A 442 -3.19 -17.64 20.12
CA ALA A 442 -3.24 -16.95 18.83
C ALA A 442 -4.59 -16.25 18.60
N SER A 443 -5.69 -16.86 19.03
CA SER A 443 -7.03 -16.25 18.97
C SER A 443 -7.12 -14.98 19.79
N ASN A 444 -6.61 -14.98 21.03
CA ASN A 444 -6.64 -13.81 21.89
C ASN A 444 -5.77 -12.67 21.35
N GLY A 445 -4.64 -12.99 20.72
CA GLY A 445 -3.85 -12.01 19.98
C GLY A 445 -4.67 -11.32 18.90
N MET A 446 -5.39 -12.09 18.09
CA MET A 446 -6.26 -11.55 17.04
C MET A 446 -7.41 -10.73 17.64
N GLN A 447 -8.08 -11.22 18.67
CA GLN A 447 -9.20 -10.53 19.31
C GLN A 447 -8.77 -9.15 19.83
N LEU A 448 -7.67 -9.06 20.61
CA LEU A 448 -7.16 -7.78 21.10
C LEU A 448 -6.85 -6.82 19.96
N THR A 449 -6.19 -7.29 18.91
CA THR A 449 -5.86 -6.48 17.74
C THR A 449 -7.10 -5.89 17.09
N PHE A 450 -8.16 -6.68 16.91
CA PHE A 450 -9.38 -6.23 16.24
C PHE A 450 -10.33 -5.44 17.15
N TRP A 451 -10.27 -5.60 18.48
CA TRP A 451 -10.93 -4.66 19.41
C TRP A 451 -10.29 -3.26 19.30
N VAL A 452 -8.96 -3.16 19.26
CA VAL A 452 -8.28 -1.88 19.07
C VAL A 452 -8.57 -1.33 17.66
N ALA A 453 -8.62 -2.17 16.63
CA ALA A 453 -9.02 -1.77 15.29
C ALA A 453 -10.45 -1.18 15.25
N THR A 454 -11.38 -1.77 16.01
CA THR A 454 -12.74 -1.25 16.16
C THR A 454 -12.73 0.17 16.76
N VAL A 455 -11.96 0.38 17.83
CA VAL A 455 -11.82 1.71 18.47
C VAL A 455 -11.23 2.71 17.47
N LEU A 456 -10.22 2.32 16.67
CA LEU A 456 -9.64 3.15 15.64
C LEU A 456 -10.67 3.57 14.57
N ILE A 457 -11.48 2.64 14.07
CA ILE A 457 -12.53 2.97 13.09
C ILE A 457 -13.58 3.89 13.71
N LEU A 458 -13.99 3.65 14.95
CA LEU A 458 -14.96 4.52 15.64
C LEU A 458 -14.40 5.92 15.90
N ALA A 459 -13.11 6.03 16.23
CA ALA A 459 -12.42 7.33 16.32
C ALA A 459 -12.42 8.05 14.98
N SER A 460 -12.17 7.33 13.88
CA SER A 460 -12.24 7.87 12.51
C SER A 460 -13.67 8.37 12.17
N VAL A 461 -14.72 7.68 12.60
CA VAL A 461 -16.11 8.16 12.51
C VAL A 461 -16.32 9.46 13.29
N GLY A 462 -15.77 9.55 14.49
CA GLY A 462 -15.82 10.78 15.31
C GLY A 462 -15.17 11.96 14.61
N LEU A 463 -14.02 11.75 13.98
CA LEU A 463 -13.31 12.77 13.19
C LEU A 463 -14.14 13.21 11.96
N ALA A 464 -14.74 12.26 11.24
CA ALA A 464 -15.60 12.56 10.09
C ALA A 464 -16.80 13.43 10.48
N ARG A 465 -17.44 13.12 11.62
CA ARG A 465 -18.57 13.92 12.13
C ARG A 465 -18.14 15.34 12.52
N ARG A 466 -17.04 15.49 13.25
CA ARG A 466 -16.51 16.81 13.64
C ARG A 466 -16.12 17.66 12.42
N ALA A 467 -15.56 17.06 11.39
CA ALA A 467 -15.23 17.77 10.16
C ALA A 467 -16.47 18.33 9.45
N ARG A 468 -17.59 17.59 9.49
CA ARG A 468 -18.88 18.05 8.91
C ARG A 468 -19.47 19.22 9.68
N THR A 469 -19.43 19.20 11.00
CA THR A 469 -20.02 20.29 11.83
C THR A 469 -19.24 21.60 11.72
N ASN A 470 -17.97 21.54 11.37
CA ASN A 470 -17.09 22.71 11.25
C ASN A 470 -17.01 23.31 9.83
N LEU A 471 -17.62 22.69 8.83
CA LEU A 471 -17.79 23.29 7.51
C LEU A 471 -19.01 24.21 7.55
N PRO A 472 -18.90 25.51 7.16
CA PRO A 472 -20.05 26.37 7.05
C PRO A 472 -21.04 25.72 6.05
N ASN A 473 -22.31 25.64 6.47
CA ASN A 473 -23.43 25.20 5.62
C ASN A 473 -23.45 26.06 4.36
N HIS A 474 -22.82 25.61 3.31
CA HIS A 474 -23.13 26.13 1.99
C HIS A 474 -24.46 25.50 1.60
N GLY A 475 -25.55 26.29 1.83
CA GLY A 475 -26.88 25.95 1.40
C GLY A 475 -26.96 25.61 -0.10
N PRO A 476 -28.04 24.94 -0.53
CA PRO A 476 -28.22 24.44 -1.88
C PRO A 476 -28.59 25.56 -2.89
N ASP A 477 -27.79 26.63 -2.92
CA ASP A 477 -28.02 27.71 -3.89
C ASP A 477 -26.72 27.97 -4.66
N ARG A 478 -26.57 27.25 -5.76
CA ARG A 478 -26.05 27.74 -7.05
C ARG A 478 -26.22 26.64 -8.10
N VAL A 479 -27.33 26.80 -8.80
CA VAL A 479 -27.60 26.20 -10.11
C VAL A 479 -26.55 26.65 -11.12
#